data_eb1a075fa22cc70d6bccf69f6f97b62a
#
_entry.id   eb1a075fa22cc70d6bccf69f6f97b62a
#
_cell.length_a   1.000
_cell.length_b   1.000
_cell.length_c   1.000
_cell.angle_alpha   90.00
_cell.angle_beta   90.00
_cell.angle_gamma   90.00
#
_symmetry.space_group_name_H-M   'P 1'
#
loop_
_entity.id
_entity.type
_entity.pdbx_description
1 polymer ?
#
loop_
_entity_poly.entity_id
_entity_poly.type
_entity_poly.pdbx_seq_one_letter_code
_entity_poly.pdbx_strand_id
1 'polypeptide(L)'
;MNKIVFAIAATFATFSSGPLHAQEAKPDHEVSFNVAGVSDYRYRGISQTRLKPALQGGADYVNNPTGLYVGAWASTIKWTKDAGGSGDVEVDLYAGKRGQLTDDIGYDAGVLAYVYADNGLKHVAGFADADTQEVYGQLSYGPAYIKYSHAVSNLFGIVNSKNSGYLDIGANIDLTNGWTGNLHAGHQKVKNNDASSYTDWKVGVTRDFGVVTGALAVIGTNAGKSAYASPVNGKFMGKTALILTVSKVF
;
A
#
# COMPACT_ATOMS: atom_id res chain seq x y z
N MET A 1 10.61 -9.21 -25.21
CA MET A 1 11.27 -8.90 -23.93
C MET A 1 10.24 -8.26 -23.04
N ASN A 2 9.43 -9.05 -22.31
CA ASN A 2 8.44 -8.51 -21.40
C ASN A 2 9.05 -8.46 -20.00
N LYS A 3 9.53 -7.28 -19.63
CA LYS A 3 9.93 -7.03 -18.24
C LYS A 3 8.65 -6.87 -17.44
N ILE A 4 8.41 -7.80 -16.51
CA ILE A 4 7.34 -7.68 -15.53
C ILE A 4 7.77 -6.56 -14.58
N VAL A 5 7.14 -5.41 -14.68
CA VAL A 5 7.38 -4.25 -13.83
C VAL A 5 6.55 -4.43 -12.57
N PHE A 6 7.21 -4.70 -11.45
CA PHE A 6 6.57 -4.64 -10.14
C PHE A 6 6.56 -3.17 -9.68
N ALA A 7 5.45 -2.50 -9.81
CA ALA A 7 5.25 -1.21 -9.16
C ALA A 7 4.72 -1.50 -7.74
N ILE A 8 5.59 -1.40 -6.74
CA ILE A 8 5.18 -1.42 -5.34
C ILE A 8 4.79 0.01 -4.96
N ALA A 9 3.53 0.37 -5.17
CA ALA A 9 2.85 1.25 -4.24
C ALA A 9 2.23 0.29 -3.21
N ALA A 10 2.48 0.47 -1.93
CA ALA A 10 2.01 -0.38 -0.84
C ALA A 10 0.70 -1.10 -1.20
N THR A 11 0.75 -2.44 -1.38
CA THR A 11 -0.30 -3.32 -1.86
C THR A 11 -0.47 -3.43 -3.38
N PHE A 12 0.27 -4.35 -4.06
CA PHE A 12 -0.31 -5.16 -5.17
C PHE A 12 0.79 -6.00 -5.83
N ALA A 13 0.96 -7.25 -5.41
CA ALA A 13 1.64 -8.24 -6.24
C ALA A 13 0.66 -8.66 -7.36
N THR A 14 0.91 -8.24 -8.58
CA THR A 14 0.17 -8.73 -9.75
C THR A 14 0.82 -10.01 -10.25
N PHE A 15 0.10 -11.14 -10.17
CA PHE A 15 0.44 -12.31 -10.97
C PHE A 15 -0.12 -12.10 -12.38
N SER A 16 0.72 -11.94 -13.38
CA SER A 16 0.28 -11.99 -14.77
C SER A 16 0.39 -13.43 -15.27
N SER A 17 -0.72 -14.08 -15.52
CA SER A 17 -0.79 -15.29 -16.33
C SER A 17 -0.75 -14.88 -17.80
N GLY A 18 0.44 -14.78 -18.38
CA GLY A 18 0.63 -14.61 -19.82
C GLY A 18 0.79 -15.98 -20.51
N PRO A 19 0.52 -16.10 -21.84
CA PRO A 19 0.66 -17.35 -22.56
C PRO A 19 2.11 -17.85 -22.55
N LEU A 20 2.27 -19.18 -22.51
CA LEU A 20 3.52 -19.94 -22.53
C LEU A 20 4.37 -19.58 -23.77
N HIS A 21 5.19 -18.57 -23.65
CA HIS A 21 6.43 -18.48 -24.42
C HIS A 21 7.58 -18.83 -23.47
N ALA A 22 8.62 -19.50 -23.95
CA ALA A 22 9.76 -19.93 -23.17
C ALA A 22 10.21 -18.78 -22.25
N GLN A 23 9.85 -18.86 -20.97
CA GLN A 23 10.15 -17.87 -19.96
C GLN A 23 11.61 -18.06 -19.61
N GLU A 24 12.45 -17.06 -19.83
CA GLU A 24 13.81 -17.05 -19.24
C GLU A 24 13.67 -17.40 -17.76
N ALA A 25 14.45 -18.38 -17.30
CA ALA A 25 14.41 -18.80 -15.90
C ALA A 25 14.69 -17.57 -15.02
N LYS A 26 13.76 -17.28 -14.10
CA LYS A 26 13.99 -16.20 -13.12
C LYS A 26 15.25 -16.55 -12.32
N PRO A 27 16.13 -15.57 -12.03
CA PRO A 27 17.27 -15.83 -11.16
C PRO A 27 16.78 -16.30 -9.79
N ASP A 28 17.55 -17.18 -9.14
CA ASP A 28 17.20 -17.69 -7.80
C ASP A 28 17.10 -16.55 -6.78
N HIS A 29 17.88 -15.49 -6.96
CA HIS A 29 17.91 -14.30 -6.11
C HIS A 29 17.68 -13.06 -6.96
N GLU A 30 16.75 -12.25 -6.58
CA GLU A 30 16.38 -11.01 -7.27
C GLU A 30 16.44 -9.84 -6.30
N VAL A 31 17.11 -8.76 -6.70
CA VAL A 31 17.13 -7.47 -6.00
C VAL A 31 16.56 -6.44 -6.95
N SER A 32 15.64 -5.64 -6.48
CA SER A 32 15.06 -4.54 -7.26
C SER A 32 14.98 -3.26 -6.43
N PHE A 33 15.01 -2.13 -7.12
CA PHE A 33 14.82 -0.81 -6.54
C PHE A 33 13.69 -0.11 -7.26
N ASN A 34 12.95 0.72 -6.55
CA ASN A 34 11.90 1.52 -7.16
C ASN A 34 11.93 2.97 -6.68
N VAL A 35 11.43 3.87 -7.52
CA VAL A 35 11.18 5.26 -7.17
C VAL A 35 9.85 5.69 -7.79
N ALA A 36 9.09 6.53 -7.09
CA ALA A 36 7.84 7.08 -7.58
C ALA A 36 7.62 8.52 -7.12
N GLY A 37 6.97 9.31 -7.98
CA GLY A 37 6.34 10.57 -7.61
C GLY A 37 4.82 10.40 -7.69
N VAL A 38 4.10 10.82 -6.66
CA VAL A 38 2.65 10.75 -6.59
C VAL A 38 2.07 12.13 -6.28
N SER A 39 0.96 12.49 -6.92
CA SER A 39 0.33 13.81 -6.72
C SER A 39 -0.28 13.99 -5.32
N ASP A 40 -0.61 12.88 -4.63
CA ASP A 40 -1.10 12.84 -3.25
C ASP A 40 -0.97 11.39 -2.74
N TYR A 41 -0.17 11.15 -1.72
CA TYR A 41 -0.01 9.81 -1.17
C TYR A 41 -1.27 9.40 -0.40
N ARG A 42 -1.95 8.38 -0.90
CA ARG A 42 -3.15 7.79 -0.29
C ARG A 42 -2.85 6.42 0.27
N TYR A 43 -3.02 6.28 1.58
CA TYR A 43 -3.01 5.00 2.27
C TYR A 43 -4.43 4.64 2.70
N ARG A 44 -4.96 3.51 2.24
CA ARG A 44 -6.37 3.10 2.48
C ARG A 44 -7.35 4.26 2.26
N GLY A 45 -7.18 4.99 1.14
CA GLY A 45 -8.02 6.13 0.75
C GLY A 45 -7.72 7.47 1.46
N ILE A 46 -6.97 7.49 2.55
CA ILE A 46 -6.66 8.69 3.36
C ILE A 46 -5.32 9.31 2.92
N SER A 47 -5.32 10.62 2.68
CA SER A 47 -4.10 11.36 2.32
C SER A 47 -3.11 11.42 3.49
N GLN A 48 -1.88 11.00 3.24
CA GLN A 48 -0.76 11.05 4.17
C GLN A 48 0.03 12.35 4.04
N THR A 49 -0.14 13.08 2.94
CA THR A 49 0.65 14.26 2.57
C THR A 49 -0.15 15.57 2.57
N ARG A 50 -1.29 15.60 3.26
CA ARG A 50 -2.18 16.79 3.32
C ARG A 50 -2.62 17.25 1.92
N LEU A 51 -2.96 16.29 1.04
CA LEU A 51 -3.37 16.49 -0.37
C LEU A 51 -2.28 17.16 -1.21
N LYS A 52 -1.02 16.82 -1.00
CA LYS A 52 0.17 17.35 -1.69
C LYS A 52 1.01 16.22 -2.24
N PRO A 53 1.88 16.47 -3.21
CA PRO A 53 2.76 15.46 -3.77
C PRO A 53 3.67 14.80 -2.73
N ALA A 54 4.02 13.54 -3.01
CA ALA A 54 5.02 12.78 -2.27
C ALA A 54 6.07 12.19 -3.20
N LEU A 55 7.27 12.02 -2.66
CA LEU A 55 8.33 11.20 -3.21
C LEU A 55 8.38 9.88 -2.44
N GLN A 56 8.49 8.78 -3.18
CA GLN A 56 8.46 7.42 -2.65
C GLN A 56 9.58 6.60 -3.27
N GLY A 57 10.06 5.58 -2.56
CA GLY A 57 11.05 4.67 -3.10
C GLY A 57 11.23 3.46 -2.20
N GLY A 58 11.80 2.39 -2.75
CA GLY A 58 11.97 1.14 -2.01
C GLY A 58 13.02 0.23 -2.63
N ALA A 59 13.31 -0.83 -1.89
CA ALA A 59 14.20 -1.92 -2.29
C ALA A 59 13.61 -3.25 -1.84
N ASP A 60 13.70 -4.25 -2.70
CA ASP A 60 13.17 -5.58 -2.48
C ASP A 60 14.23 -6.63 -2.75
N TYR A 61 14.25 -7.68 -1.95
CA TYR A 61 14.95 -8.92 -2.21
C TYR A 61 13.96 -10.07 -2.23
N VAL A 62 14.08 -10.93 -3.23
CA VAL A 62 13.24 -12.13 -3.40
C VAL A 62 14.14 -13.34 -3.61
N ASN A 63 13.88 -14.41 -2.87
CA ASN A 63 14.39 -15.74 -3.15
C ASN A 63 13.30 -16.49 -3.94
N ASN A 64 13.45 -16.56 -5.26
CA ASN A 64 12.43 -17.12 -6.16
C ASN A 64 12.14 -18.61 -5.91
N PRO A 65 13.14 -19.49 -5.63
CA PRO A 65 12.89 -20.90 -5.34
C PRO A 65 12.01 -21.15 -4.11
N THR A 66 12.14 -20.30 -3.07
CA THR A 66 11.41 -20.49 -1.81
C THR A 66 10.16 -19.60 -1.71
N GLY A 67 10.08 -18.57 -2.54
CA GLY A 67 9.07 -17.52 -2.48
C GLY A 67 9.22 -16.56 -1.30
N LEU A 68 10.33 -16.64 -0.54
CA LEU A 68 10.63 -15.72 0.56
C LEU A 68 11.05 -14.35 0.00
N TYR A 69 10.61 -13.30 0.67
CA TYR A 69 10.99 -11.94 0.34
C TYR A 69 11.16 -11.07 1.59
N VAL A 70 11.96 -10.03 1.45
CA VAL A 70 12.10 -8.94 2.40
C VAL A 70 12.28 -7.65 1.63
N GLY A 71 11.73 -6.56 2.16
CA GLY A 71 11.87 -5.26 1.52
C GLY A 71 11.73 -4.11 2.51
N ALA A 72 12.10 -2.94 2.01
CA ALA A 72 11.91 -1.66 2.66
C ALA A 72 11.37 -0.65 1.65
N TRP A 73 10.42 0.14 2.09
CA TRP A 73 9.86 1.23 1.29
C TRP A 73 9.75 2.48 2.15
N ALA A 74 9.82 3.65 1.54
CA ALA A 74 9.70 4.92 2.24
C ALA A 74 8.91 5.94 1.43
N SER A 75 8.25 6.86 2.14
CA SER A 75 7.52 7.98 1.56
C SER A 75 7.65 9.22 2.41
N THR A 76 7.67 10.37 1.76
CA THR A 76 7.43 11.63 2.45
C THR A 76 5.96 11.71 2.89
N ILE A 77 5.74 12.17 4.13
CA ILE A 77 4.41 12.33 4.75
C ILE A 77 4.27 13.69 5.45
N LYS A 78 3.06 13.99 5.95
CA LYS A 78 2.80 15.21 6.76
C LYS A 78 1.91 14.94 7.97
N TRP A 79 1.17 13.83 7.99
CA TRP A 79 0.12 13.59 8.98
C TRP A 79 0.63 13.55 10.43
N THR A 80 1.81 13.01 10.68
CA THR A 80 2.44 12.97 12.01
C THR A 80 2.68 14.35 12.57
N LYS A 81 3.26 15.26 11.76
CA LYS A 81 3.41 16.68 12.11
C LYS A 81 2.08 17.38 12.27
N ASP A 82 1.10 17.08 11.42
CA ASP A 82 -0.24 17.65 11.48
C ASP A 82 -0.95 17.28 12.78
N ALA A 83 -0.71 16.08 13.30
CA ALA A 83 -1.27 15.59 14.55
C ALA A 83 -0.56 16.15 15.80
N GLY A 84 0.44 17.01 15.64
CA GLY A 84 1.20 17.64 16.74
C GLY A 84 2.48 16.90 17.12
N GLY A 85 2.83 15.86 16.42
CA GLY A 85 4.11 15.18 16.55
C GLY A 85 5.21 15.81 15.68
N SER A 86 6.17 15.01 15.27
CA SER A 86 7.27 15.38 14.38
C SER A 86 7.44 14.32 13.28
N GLY A 87 8.58 14.32 12.61
CA GLY A 87 8.82 13.38 11.50
C GLY A 87 8.01 13.73 10.23
N ASP A 88 8.56 13.43 9.08
CA ASP A 88 7.92 13.64 7.78
C ASP A 88 8.28 12.54 6.78
N VAL A 89 8.73 11.40 7.30
CA VAL A 89 9.05 10.21 6.54
C VAL A 89 8.39 9.00 7.21
N GLU A 90 7.73 8.18 6.41
CA GLU A 90 7.27 6.84 6.71
C GLU A 90 8.26 5.86 6.13
N VAL A 91 8.64 4.84 6.89
CA VAL A 91 9.45 3.70 6.44
C VAL A 91 8.68 2.43 6.74
N ASP A 92 8.43 1.64 5.71
CA ASP A 92 7.77 0.34 5.79
C ASP A 92 8.81 -0.76 5.65
N LEU A 93 8.91 -1.62 6.65
CA LEU A 93 9.77 -2.81 6.63
C LEU A 93 8.87 -4.04 6.56
N TYR A 94 9.08 -4.90 5.59
CA TYR A 94 8.23 -6.05 5.39
C TYR A 94 9.02 -7.31 5.03
N ALA A 95 8.47 -8.45 5.41
CA ALA A 95 8.96 -9.76 5.03
C ALA A 95 7.80 -10.74 4.91
N GLY A 96 7.93 -11.73 4.03
CA GLY A 96 6.88 -12.70 3.83
C GLY A 96 7.28 -13.86 2.94
N LYS A 97 6.27 -14.66 2.63
CA LYS A 97 6.37 -15.76 1.69
C LYS A 97 5.17 -15.75 0.77
N ARG A 98 5.43 -15.88 -0.52
CA ARG A 98 4.41 -16.01 -1.56
C ARG A 98 4.65 -17.27 -2.41
N GLY A 99 3.58 -17.77 -2.99
CA GLY A 99 3.65 -18.96 -3.84
C GLY A 99 2.30 -19.33 -4.41
N GLN A 100 2.19 -20.55 -4.89
CA GLN A 100 0.94 -21.15 -5.41
C GLN A 100 0.44 -22.20 -4.42
N LEU A 101 -0.86 -22.19 -4.15
CA LEU A 101 -1.56 -23.28 -3.45
C LEU A 101 -2.07 -24.32 -4.45
N THR A 102 -2.53 -23.85 -5.62
CA THR A 102 -2.94 -24.66 -6.78
C THR A 102 -2.46 -23.93 -8.03
N ASP A 103 -2.69 -24.51 -9.21
CA ASP A 103 -2.34 -23.87 -10.50
C ASP A 103 -3.02 -22.50 -10.68
N ASP A 104 -4.20 -22.28 -10.07
CA ASP A 104 -5.00 -21.07 -10.21
C ASP A 104 -4.96 -20.17 -8.99
N ILE A 105 -4.60 -20.68 -7.80
CA ILE A 105 -4.69 -19.94 -6.53
C ILE A 105 -3.30 -19.62 -6.02
N GLY A 106 -2.96 -18.34 -6.01
CA GLY A 106 -1.77 -17.81 -5.36
C GLY A 106 -2.02 -17.41 -3.91
N TYR A 107 -0.97 -17.41 -3.10
CA TYR A 107 -0.99 -16.88 -1.74
C TYR A 107 0.18 -15.93 -1.49
N ASP A 108 -0.01 -15.03 -0.55
CA ASP A 108 1.04 -14.18 0.05
C ASP A 108 0.72 -13.99 1.53
N ALA A 109 1.68 -14.26 2.40
CA ALA A 109 1.55 -14.07 3.84
C ALA A 109 2.82 -13.46 4.41
N GLY A 110 2.68 -12.49 5.31
CA GLY A 110 3.84 -11.78 5.82
C GLY A 110 3.54 -10.87 7.00
N VAL A 111 4.57 -10.10 7.31
CA VAL A 111 4.55 -9.08 8.36
C VAL A 111 4.94 -7.74 7.77
N LEU A 112 4.44 -6.66 8.32
CA LEU A 112 4.71 -5.29 7.90
C LEU A 112 4.81 -4.40 9.13
N ALA A 113 5.90 -3.64 9.23
CA ALA A 113 6.09 -2.61 10.24
C ALA A 113 6.13 -1.25 9.56
N TYR A 114 5.19 -0.40 9.90
CA TYR A 114 5.18 1.02 9.57
C TYR A 114 5.96 1.76 10.66
N VAL A 115 7.06 2.41 10.30
CA VAL A 115 7.94 3.14 11.19
C VAL A 115 7.93 4.62 10.82
N TYR A 116 7.58 5.45 11.75
CA TYR A 116 7.52 6.90 11.58
C TYR A 116 8.67 7.52 12.40
N ALA A 117 9.83 7.65 11.76
CA ALA A 117 11.05 8.12 12.44
C ALA A 117 10.82 9.48 13.14
N ASP A 118 11.23 9.56 14.40
CA ASP A 118 11.11 10.76 15.23
C ASP A 118 9.69 11.35 15.30
N ASN A 119 8.64 10.51 15.18
CA ASN A 119 7.26 11.00 15.12
C ASN A 119 6.81 11.72 16.42
N GLY A 120 7.33 11.31 17.58
CA GLY A 120 7.00 11.90 18.88
C GLY A 120 5.52 11.86 19.27
N LEU A 121 4.66 11.21 18.50
CA LEU A 121 3.20 11.28 18.64
C LEU A 121 2.71 10.74 19.99
N LYS A 122 3.40 9.73 20.55
CA LYS A 122 3.12 9.21 21.89
C LYS A 122 3.22 10.23 23.03
N HIS A 123 3.87 11.37 22.80
CA HIS A 123 3.97 12.47 23.74
C HIS A 123 2.89 13.54 23.55
N VAL A 124 2.05 13.38 22.52
CA VAL A 124 0.90 14.24 22.25
C VAL A 124 -0.33 13.65 22.95
N ALA A 125 -1.03 14.48 23.72
CA ALA A 125 -2.20 14.04 24.48
C ALA A 125 -3.27 13.43 23.54
N GLY A 126 -3.75 12.24 23.90
CA GLY A 126 -4.77 11.51 23.13
C GLY A 126 -4.23 10.60 22.04
N PHE A 127 -2.91 10.52 21.86
CA PHE A 127 -2.28 9.60 20.90
C PHE A 127 -1.43 8.51 21.58
N ALA A 128 -1.33 7.37 20.91
CA ALA A 128 -0.32 6.35 21.15
C ALA A 128 0.88 6.58 20.20
N ASP A 129 1.86 5.67 20.20
CA ASP A 129 2.92 5.67 19.20
C ASP A 129 2.32 5.49 17.80
N ALA A 130 2.82 6.23 16.80
CA ALA A 130 2.39 6.11 15.43
C ALA A 130 2.81 4.79 14.80
N ASP A 131 3.93 4.23 15.24
CA ASP A 131 4.47 2.99 14.71
C ASP A 131 3.45 1.85 14.82
N THR A 132 3.28 1.15 13.71
CA THR A 132 2.25 0.12 13.59
C THR A 132 2.85 -1.17 13.03
N GLN A 133 2.49 -2.31 13.61
CA GLN A 133 2.86 -3.61 13.09
C GLN A 133 1.61 -4.38 12.69
N GLU A 134 1.65 -4.98 11.50
CA GLU A 134 0.58 -5.81 10.96
C GLU A 134 1.13 -7.19 10.54
N VAL A 135 0.29 -8.21 10.68
CA VAL A 135 0.43 -9.49 9.97
C VAL A 135 -0.64 -9.54 8.89
N TYR A 136 -0.34 -10.15 7.76
CA TYR A 136 -1.31 -10.22 6.67
C TYR A 136 -1.29 -11.56 5.95
N GLY A 137 -2.41 -11.85 5.30
CA GLY A 137 -2.57 -12.95 4.36
C GLY A 137 -3.42 -12.52 3.18
N GLN A 138 -3.03 -12.98 1.99
CA GLN A 138 -3.71 -12.73 0.72
C GLN A 138 -3.89 -14.03 -0.05
N LEU A 139 -5.02 -14.15 -0.70
CA LEU A 139 -5.27 -15.13 -1.75
C LEU A 139 -5.56 -14.41 -3.06
N SER A 140 -5.11 -14.98 -4.18
CA SER A 140 -5.36 -14.46 -5.51
C SER A 140 -5.88 -15.57 -6.45
N TYR A 141 -6.80 -15.19 -7.34
CA TYR A 141 -7.35 -16.05 -8.39
C TYR A 141 -7.51 -15.23 -9.66
N GLY A 142 -6.78 -15.59 -10.70
CA GLY A 142 -6.73 -14.80 -11.92
C GLY A 142 -6.34 -13.33 -11.63
N PRO A 143 -7.12 -12.33 -12.09
CA PRO A 143 -6.83 -10.92 -11.83
C PRO A 143 -7.28 -10.44 -10.45
N ALA A 144 -8.07 -11.23 -9.70
CA ALA A 144 -8.68 -10.85 -8.45
C ALA A 144 -7.86 -11.28 -7.23
N TYR A 145 -8.02 -10.56 -6.12
CA TYR A 145 -7.42 -10.92 -4.83
C TYR A 145 -8.33 -10.53 -3.67
N ILE A 146 -8.09 -11.20 -2.54
CA ILE A 146 -8.60 -10.82 -1.21
C ILE A 146 -7.42 -10.84 -0.23
N LYS A 147 -7.27 -9.78 0.54
CA LYS A 147 -6.22 -9.62 1.56
C LYS A 147 -6.84 -9.22 2.89
N TYR A 148 -6.33 -9.77 3.97
CA TYR A 148 -6.64 -9.32 5.31
C TYR A 148 -5.36 -8.96 6.05
N SER A 149 -5.34 -7.74 6.63
CA SER A 149 -4.26 -7.24 7.47
C SER A 149 -4.78 -7.08 8.90
N HIS A 150 -4.01 -7.53 9.88
CA HIS A 150 -4.34 -7.48 11.30
C HIS A 150 -3.27 -6.75 12.08
N ALA A 151 -3.64 -5.65 12.73
CA ALA A 151 -2.72 -4.86 13.55
C ALA A 151 -2.43 -5.58 14.88
N VAL A 152 -1.16 -5.91 15.12
CA VAL A 152 -0.70 -6.54 16.37
C VAL A 152 -0.20 -5.51 17.38
N SER A 153 -0.17 -4.23 17.01
CA SER A 153 0.06 -3.04 17.85
C SER A 153 -1.15 -2.10 17.81
N ASN A 154 -1.07 -0.94 18.43
CA ASN A 154 -2.02 0.15 18.16
C ASN A 154 -1.89 0.60 16.69
N LEU A 155 -3.00 1.02 16.09
CA LEU A 155 -3.09 1.43 14.69
C LEU A 155 -2.84 2.93 14.57
N PHE A 156 -1.71 3.33 13.95
CA PHE A 156 -1.40 4.70 13.55
C PHE A 156 -1.67 5.76 14.64
N GLY A 157 -1.16 5.50 15.84
CA GLY A 157 -1.31 6.42 16.96
C GLY A 157 -2.67 6.45 17.65
N ILE A 158 -3.66 5.67 17.19
CA ILE A 158 -4.98 5.59 17.85
C ILE A 158 -4.86 4.75 19.12
N VAL A 159 -5.22 5.33 20.25
CA VAL A 159 -5.16 4.67 21.58
C VAL A 159 -6.14 3.49 21.63
N ASN A 160 -5.73 2.37 22.26
CA ASN A 160 -6.53 1.15 22.45
C ASN A 160 -7.03 0.52 21.14
N SER A 161 -6.35 0.74 20.02
CA SER A 161 -6.76 0.23 18.71
C SER A 161 -6.04 -1.06 18.28
N LYS A 162 -5.25 -1.67 19.15
CA LYS A 162 -4.68 -3.02 18.91
C LYS A 162 -5.77 -4.01 18.49
N ASN A 163 -5.47 -4.92 17.56
CA ASN A 163 -6.41 -5.86 16.93
C ASN A 163 -7.40 -5.17 15.98
N SER A 164 -7.05 -4.02 15.42
CA SER A 164 -7.71 -3.46 14.25
C SER A 164 -7.45 -4.32 13.03
N GLY A 165 -8.35 -4.29 12.05
CA GLY A 165 -8.23 -5.10 10.84
C GLY A 165 -8.58 -4.32 9.60
N TYR A 166 -7.98 -4.71 8.48
CA TYR A 166 -8.31 -4.18 7.16
C TYR A 166 -8.54 -5.33 6.18
N LEU A 167 -9.76 -5.39 5.65
CA LEU A 167 -10.12 -6.30 4.57
C LEU A 167 -10.04 -5.54 3.26
N ASP A 168 -9.32 -6.12 2.29
CA ASP A 168 -9.05 -5.55 0.97
C ASP A 168 -9.44 -6.57 -0.11
N ILE A 169 -10.25 -6.16 -1.06
CA ILE A 169 -10.58 -6.93 -2.25
C ILE A 169 -10.31 -6.08 -3.48
N GLY A 170 -9.79 -6.69 -4.54
CA GLY A 170 -9.54 -5.95 -5.75
C GLY A 170 -9.23 -6.83 -6.94
N ALA A 171 -8.99 -6.16 -8.07
CA ALA A 171 -8.61 -6.82 -9.32
C ALA A 171 -7.67 -5.93 -10.13
N ASN A 172 -6.69 -6.57 -10.80
CA ASN A 172 -5.82 -5.96 -11.79
C ASN A 172 -6.05 -6.66 -13.13
N ILE A 173 -6.74 -6.00 -14.02
CA ILE A 173 -7.27 -6.57 -15.27
C ILE A 173 -6.36 -6.12 -16.41
N ASP A 174 -5.73 -7.07 -17.09
CA ASP A 174 -4.98 -6.77 -18.32
C ASP A 174 -5.95 -6.28 -19.42
N LEU A 175 -5.77 -5.03 -19.82
CA LEU A 175 -6.54 -4.38 -20.90
C LEU A 175 -5.80 -4.40 -22.23
N THR A 176 -4.69 -5.15 -22.33
CA THR A 176 -3.81 -5.24 -23.48
C THR A 176 -2.97 -3.99 -23.75
N ASN A 177 -1.98 -4.07 -24.65
CA ASN A 177 -1.11 -2.96 -25.08
C ASN A 177 -0.43 -2.22 -23.91
N GLY A 178 -0.09 -2.92 -22.80
CA GLY A 178 0.57 -2.37 -21.63
C GLY A 178 -0.36 -1.58 -20.70
N TRP A 179 -1.68 -1.62 -20.91
CA TRP A 179 -2.67 -1.06 -20.01
C TRP A 179 -3.17 -2.10 -19.01
N THR A 180 -3.34 -1.69 -17.75
CA THR A 180 -3.96 -2.49 -16.69
C THR A 180 -5.05 -1.68 -16.02
N GLY A 181 -6.27 -2.22 -15.95
CA GLY A 181 -7.35 -1.68 -15.12
C GLY A 181 -7.16 -2.08 -13.67
N ASN A 182 -7.32 -1.14 -12.73
CA ASN A 182 -7.12 -1.38 -11.31
C ASN A 182 -8.42 -1.07 -10.56
N LEU A 183 -8.95 -2.05 -9.84
CA LEU A 183 -10.14 -1.94 -9.00
C LEU A 183 -9.77 -2.35 -7.57
N HIS A 184 -10.32 -1.64 -6.60
CA HIS A 184 -10.11 -1.92 -5.18
C HIS A 184 -11.30 -1.43 -4.36
N ALA A 185 -11.66 -2.20 -3.33
CA ALA A 185 -12.51 -1.78 -2.23
C ALA A 185 -11.99 -2.40 -0.92
N GLY A 186 -11.88 -1.58 0.12
CA GLY A 186 -11.35 -2.00 1.40
C GLY A 186 -12.18 -1.50 2.58
N HIS A 187 -12.15 -2.23 3.69
CA HIS A 187 -12.81 -1.82 4.94
C HIS A 187 -11.83 -1.85 6.10
N GLN A 188 -11.58 -0.68 6.69
CA GLN A 188 -10.81 -0.50 7.91
C GLN A 188 -11.73 -0.56 9.12
N LYS A 189 -11.60 -1.61 9.93
CA LYS A 189 -12.20 -1.67 11.26
C LYS A 189 -11.15 -1.23 12.28
N VAL A 190 -11.41 -0.13 12.97
CA VAL A 190 -10.57 0.35 14.07
C VAL A 190 -11.16 -0.14 15.39
N LYS A 191 -10.42 -1.02 16.08
CA LYS A 191 -10.86 -1.61 17.35
C LYS A 191 -11.09 -0.53 18.40
N ASN A 192 -12.17 -0.61 19.14
CA ASN A 192 -12.59 0.33 20.18
C ASN A 192 -12.74 1.79 19.71
N ASN A 193 -12.79 2.03 18.39
CA ASN A 193 -12.86 3.38 17.82
C ASN A 193 -13.65 3.37 16.50
N ASP A 194 -14.96 3.14 16.60
CA ASP A 194 -15.83 2.99 15.44
C ASP A 194 -15.91 4.25 14.57
N ALA A 195 -15.75 5.43 15.18
CA ALA A 195 -15.72 6.70 14.45
C ALA A 195 -14.55 6.81 13.45
N SER A 196 -13.49 6.04 13.67
CA SER A 196 -12.32 5.95 12.79
C SER A 196 -12.39 4.76 11.83
N SER A 197 -13.46 3.94 11.87
CA SER A 197 -13.68 2.84 10.93
C SER A 197 -14.34 3.38 9.65
N TYR A 198 -13.93 2.85 8.48
CA TYR A 198 -14.43 3.32 7.19
C TYR A 198 -14.20 2.31 6.07
N THR A 199 -14.77 2.59 4.91
CA THR A 199 -14.56 1.88 3.65
C THR A 199 -13.93 2.84 2.65
N ASP A 200 -12.96 2.37 1.88
CA ASP A 200 -12.37 3.09 0.77
C ASP A 200 -12.48 2.30 -0.54
N TRP A 201 -12.26 2.98 -1.64
CA TRP A 201 -12.32 2.42 -2.97
C TRP A 201 -11.39 3.14 -3.94
N LYS A 202 -10.98 2.42 -4.97
CA LYS A 202 -10.17 2.94 -6.07
C LYS A 202 -10.62 2.35 -7.40
N VAL A 203 -10.68 3.21 -8.41
CA VAL A 203 -10.83 2.83 -9.82
C VAL A 203 -9.74 3.56 -10.60
N GLY A 204 -8.91 2.84 -11.32
CA GLY A 204 -7.79 3.43 -12.02
C GLY A 204 -7.32 2.62 -13.22
N VAL A 205 -6.36 3.20 -13.90
CA VAL A 205 -5.62 2.56 -14.98
C VAL A 205 -4.13 2.78 -14.79
N THR A 206 -3.35 1.79 -15.14
CA THR A 206 -1.88 1.84 -15.16
C THR A 206 -1.41 1.55 -16.57
N ARG A 207 -0.33 2.20 -17.01
CA ARG A 207 0.34 1.90 -18.28
C ARG A 207 1.84 1.83 -18.10
N ASP A 208 2.42 0.76 -18.62
CA ASP A 208 3.86 0.63 -18.80
C ASP A 208 4.27 1.29 -20.12
N PHE A 209 5.15 2.31 -20.06
CA PHE A 209 5.73 2.98 -21.19
C PHE A 209 7.14 2.46 -21.53
N GLY A 210 7.59 1.38 -20.85
CA GLY A 210 8.91 0.77 -20.99
C GLY A 210 10.01 1.48 -20.21
N VAL A 211 10.01 2.81 -20.15
CA VAL A 211 10.98 3.62 -19.38
C VAL A 211 10.46 3.93 -17.99
N VAL A 212 9.17 4.22 -17.89
CA VAL A 212 8.44 4.53 -16.66
C VAL A 212 7.05 3.92 -16.72
N THR A 213 6.45 3.71 -15.57
CA THR A 213 5.04 3.34 -15.43
C THR A 213 4.25 4.55 -14.97
N GLY A 214 3.16 4.86 -15.67
CA GLY A 214 2.20 5.88 -15.30
C GLY A 214 0.92 5.26 -14.78
N ALA A 215 0.32 5.82 -13.72
CA ALA A 215 -0.98 5.41 -13.22
C ALA A 215 -1.86 6.62 -12.94
N LEU A 216 -3.14 6.47 -13.24
CA LEU A 216 -4.18 7.47 -12.96
C LEU A 216 -5.35 6.78 -12.27
N ALA A 217 -5.75 7.25 -11.09
CA ALA A 217 -6.81 6.63 -10.32
C ALA A 217 -7.72 7.66 -9.65
N VAL A 218 -9.00 7.35 -9.60
CA VAL A 218 -9.95 8.03 -8.70
C VAL A 218 -10.02 7.19 -7.42
N ILE A 219 -9.76 7.85 -6.29
CA ILE A 219 -9.74 7.23 -4.96
C ILE A 219 -10.71 7.99 -4.06
N GLY A 220 -11.53 7.27 -3.31
CA GLY A 220 -12.50 7.85 -2.38
C GLY A 220 -12.73 6.99 -1.15
N THR A 221 -13.39 7.56 -0.15
CA THR A 221 -13.73 6.89 1.11
C THR A 221 -14.99 7.48 1.74
N ASN A 222 -15.66 6.70 2.58
CA ASN A 222 -16.76 7.15 3.44
C ASN A 222 -16.30 7.51 4.87
N ALA A 223 -15.01 7.69 5.10
CA ALA A 223 -14.45 8.03 6.41
C ALA A 223 -15.11 9.26 7.03
N GLY A 224 -15.25 9.27 8.34
CA GLY A 224 -15.81 10.38 9.08
C GLY A 224 -14.98 11.66 8.93
N LYS A 225 -15.59 12.76 8.47
CA LYS A 225 -14.88 14.02 8.24
C LYS A 225 -14.20 14.56 9.52
N SER A 226 -14.83 14.41 10.67
CA SER A 226 -14.26 14.84 11.96
C SER A 226 -13.05 14.01 12.37
N ALA A 227 -13.06 12.71 12.11
CA ALA A 227 -11.94 11.81 12.47
C ALA A 227 -10.72 11.98 11.56
N TYR A 228 -10.95 12.39 10.30
CA TYR A 228 -9.91 12.48 9.27
C TYR A 228 -9.75 13.88 8.65
N ALA A 229 -10.13 14.92 9.39
CA ALA A 229 -9.77 16.29 9.02
C ALA A 229 -8.33 16.60 9.45
N SER A 230 -7.58 17.31 8.60
CA SER A 230 -6.26 17.81 9.00
C SER A 230 -6.42 18.84 10.13
N PRO A 231 -5.77 18.67 11.29
CA PRO A 231 -5.81 19.64 12.38
C PRO A 231 -5.24 21.02 11.98
N VAL A 232 -4.37 21.05 10.95
CA VAL A 232 -3.71 22.27 10.49
C VAL A 232 -4.62 23.19 9.70
N ASN A 233 -5.54 22.63 8.90
CA ASN A 233 -6.34 23.45 7.98
C ASN A 233 -7.81 23.01 7.83
N GLY A 234 -8.26 22.03 8.62
CA GLY A 234 -9.63 21.51 8.60
C GLY A 234 -10.03 20.74 7.32
N LYS A 235 -9.13 20.55 6.37
CA LYS A 235 -9.46 19.82 5.13
C LYS A 235 -9.62 18.34 5.41
N PHE A 236 -10.66 17.76 4.83
CA PHE A 236 -10.92 16.33 4.91
C PHE A 236 -9.90 15.53 4.06
N MET A 237 -9.13 14.66 4.70
CA MET A 237 -8.05 13.88 4.06
C MET A 237 -8.57 12.69 3.26
N GLY A 238 -9.80 12.26 3.48
CA GLY A 238 -10.47 11.15 2.77
C GLY A 238 -11.33 11.58 1.58
N LYS A 239 -11.26 12.84 1.12
CA LYS A 239 -12.08 13.31 0.00
C LYS A 239 -11.72 12.56 -1.29
N THR A 240 -12.72 12.29 -2.12
CA THR A 240 -12.49 11.72 -3.46
C THR A 240 -11.59 12.64 -4.28
N ALA A 241 -10.57 12.05 -4.90
CA ALA A 241 -9.60 12.78 -5.70
C ALA A 241 -9.06 11.91 -6.85
N LEU A 242 -8.62 12.59 -7.91
CA LEU A 242 -7.85 12.01 -9.00
C LEU A 242 -6.36 12.06 -8.61
N ILE A 243 -5.71 10.90 -8.65
CA ILE A 243 -4.32 10.72 -8.24
C ILE A 243 -3.50 10.28 -9.45
N LEU A 244 -2.43 11.00 -9.72
CA LEU A 244 -1.41 10.65 -10.71
C LEU A 244 -0.19 10.08 -10.00
N THR A 245 0.32 8.96 -10.51
CA THR A 245 1.59 8.35 -10.09
C THR A 245 2.48 8.13 -11.30
N VAL A 246 3.76 8.44 -11.17
CA VAL A 246 4.80 8.06 -12.14
C VAL A 246 5.88 7.32 -11.37
N SER A 247 6.24 6.14 -11.82
CA SER A 247 7.20 5.27 -11.14
C SER A 247 8.18 4.61 -12.10
N LYS A 248 9.30 4.17 -11.55
CA LYS A 248 10.30 3.37 -12.26
C LYS A 248 10.84 2.28 -11.33
N VAL A 249 11.05 1.10 -11.89
CA VAL A 249 11.76 -0.02 -11.25
C VAL A 249 13.08 -0.26 -11.97
N PHE A 250 14.12 -0.60 -11.21
CA PHE A 250 15.48 -0.84 -11.69
C PHE A 250 15.92 -2.27 -11.37
#